data_938edd6d2d29e441cd06d70dc859e539
#
_entry.id   938edd6d2d29e441cd06d70dc859e539
#
_cell.length_a   1.000
_cell.length_b   1.000
_cell.length_c   1.000
_cell.angle_alpha   90.00
_cell.angle_beta   90.00
_cell.angle_gamma   90.00
#
_symmetry.space_group_name_H-M   'P 1'
#
loop_
_entity.id
_entity.type
_entity.pdbx_description
1 polymer ?
#
loop_
_entity_poly.entity_id
_entity_poly.type
_entity_poly.pdbx_seq_one_letter_code
_entity_poly.pdbx_strand_id
1 'polypeptide(L)' 'MMIRFRKSQETDSIIIYEMASTSPGRIQINKKTKEIQILDSGDEDPEELKFIVKVYLIENDYPDQYTYAEG' A
#
# COMPACT_ATOMS: atom_id res chain seq x y z
N MET A 1 -15.34 4.97 0.90
CA MET A 1 -14.29 3.93 0.88
C MET A 1 -13.22 4.26 1.89
N MET A 2 -12.74 3.27 2.61
CA MET A 2 -11.66 3.45 3.58
C MET A 2 -10.72 2.26 3.50
N ILE A 3 -9.42 2.54 3.38
CA ILE A 3 -8.39 1.51 3.34
C ILE A 3 -7.35 1.86 4.39
N ARG A 4 -7.06 0.90 5.26
CA ARG A 4 -6.01 1.06 6.25
C ARG A 4 -4.77 0.30 5.79
N PHE A 5 -3.65 1.01 5.74
CA PHE A 5 -2.37 0.42 5.38
C PHE A 5 -1.51 0.32 6.63
N ARG A 6 -0.89 -0.82 6.82
CA ARG A 6 0.04 -1.05 7.93
C ARG A 6 1.29 -1.72 7.40
N LYS A 7 2.45 -1.12 7.68
CA LYS A 7 3.73 -1.70 7.29
C LYS A 7 3.95 -2.98 8.09
N SER A 8 4.06 -4.10 7.41
CA SER A 8 4.28 -5.39 8.07
C SER A 8 5.72 -5.85 8.00
N GLN A 9 6.48 -5.36 7.02
CA GLN A 9 7.87 -5.77 6.83
C GLN A 9 8.62 -4.68 6.08
N GLU A 10 9.87 -4.46 6.46
CA GLU A 10 10.72 -3.50 5.77
C GLU A 10 12.16 -3.99 5.77
N THR A 11 12.79 -3.96 4.60
CA THR A 11 14.22 -4.18 4.44
C THR A 11 14.82 -2.95 3.75
N ASP A 12 16.11 -3.01 3.41
CA ASP A 12 16.77 -1.90 2.71
C ASP A 12 16.16 -1.63 1.34
N SER A 13 15.55 -2.64 0.72
CA SER A 13 15.06 -2.50 -0.64
C SER A 13 13.57 -2.78 -0.80
N ILE A 14 12.92 -3.40 0.18
CA ILE A 14 11.53 -3.87 0.04
C ILE A 14 10.70 -3.45 1.26
N ILE A 15 9.48 -2.99 1.00
CA ILE A 15 8.48 -2.77 2.05
C ILE A 15 7.23 -3.56 1.68
N ILE A 16 6.63 -4.20 2.67
CA ILE A 16 5.35 -4.87 2.50
C ILE A 16 4.34 -4.19 3.41
N TYR A 17 3.21 -3.79 2.82
CA TYR A 17 2.06 -3.25 3.56
C TYR A 17 0.93 -4.24 3.51
N GLU A 18 0.25 -4.38 4.64
CA GLU A 18 -1.01 -5.09 4.70
C GLU A 18 -2.14 -4.08 4.68
N MET A 19 -3.20 -4.41 3.97
CA MET A 19 -4.36 -3.55 3.84
C MET A 19 -5.55 -4.16 4.56
N ALA A 20 -6.36 -3.31 5.18
CA ALA A 20 -7.65 -3.70 5.70
C ALA A 20 -8.69 -2.78 5.08
N SER A 21 -9.64 -3.36 4.37
CA SER A 21 -10.79 -2.66 3.80
C SER A 21 -11.97 -3.61 3.92
N THR A 22 -12.78 -3.76 2.89
CA THR A 22 -13.82 -4.78 2.88
C THR A 22 -13.20 -6.18 2.93
N SER A 23 -12.05 -6.35 2.25
CA SER A 23 -11.28 -7.59 2.28
C SER A 23 -9.83 -7.27 2.58
N PRO A 24 -9.10 -8.20 3.24
CA PRO A 24 -7.66 -7.98 3.46
C PRO A 24 -6.89 -8.06 2.14
N GLY A 25 -5.79 -7.33 2.09
CA GLY A 25 -4.91 -7.33 0.94
C GLY A 25 -3.47 -7.14 1.35
N ARG A 26 -2.57 -7.20 0.37
CA ARG A 26 -1.14 -7.07 0.60
C ARG A 26 -0.46 -6.48 -0.63
N ILE A 27 0.44 -5.54 -0.41
CA ILE A 27 1.21 -4.92 -1.48
C ILE A 27 2.68 -4.92 -1.11
N GLN A 28 3.52 -4.92 -2.14
CA GLN A 28 4.96 -4.87 -1.98
C GLN A 28 5.51 -3.69 -2.79
N ILE A 29 6.42 -2.94 -2.19
CA ILE A 29 7.04 -1.78 -2.84
C ILE A 29 8.55 -1.99 -2.87
N ASN A 30 9.16 -1.82 -4.05
CA ASN A 30 10.60 -1.78 -4.18
C ASN A 30 11.03 -0.34 -3.92
N LYS A 31 11.78 -0.11 -2.84
CA LYS A 31 12.18 1.23 -2.42
C LYS A 31 13.15 1.89 -3.39
N LYS A 32 13.92 1.09 -4.12
CA LYS A 32 14.93 1.61 -5.03
C LYS A 32 14.36 2.00 -6.38
N THR A 33 13.46 1.19 -6.92
CA THR A 33 12.85 1.44 -8.22
C THR A 33 11.50 2.11 -8.12
N LYS A 34 10.88 2.12 -6.93
CA LYS A 34 9.52 2.62 -6.68
C LYS A 34 8.46 1.76 -7.35
N GLU A 35 8.82 0.56 -7.77
CA GLU A 35 7.87 -0.35 -8.38
C GLU A 35 6.93 -0.92 -7.34
N ILE A 36 5.63 -0.94 -7.68
CA ILE A 36 4.57 -1.44 -6.80
C ILE A 36 4.06 -2.75 -7.34
N GLN A 37 4.04 -3.77 -6.50
CA GLN A 37 3.49 -5.07 -6.85
C GLN A 37 2.31 -5.36 -5.95
N ILE A 38 1.13 -5.56 -6.54
CA ILE A 38 -0.07 -5.90 -5.78
C ILE A 38 -0.07 -7.41 -5.62
N LEU A 39 0.18 -7.88 -4.39
CA LEU A 39 0.20 -9.32 -4.10
C LEU A 39 -1.22 -9.84 -3.91
N ASP A 40 -2.08 -9.03 -3.29
CA ASP A 40 -3.48 -9.35 -3.11
C ASP A 40 -4.23 -8.01 -3.04
N SER A 41 -5.11 -7.76 -4.00
CA SER A 41 -5.84 -6.50 -4.06
C SER A 41 -7.08 -6.49 -3.15
N GLY A 42 -7.45 -7.64 -2.57
CA GLY A 42 -8.71 -7.73 -1.86
C GLY A 42 -9.86 -7.45 -2.82
N ASP A 43 -10.73 -6.52 -2.44
CA ASP A 43 -11.84 -6.11 -3.29
C ASP A 43 -11.55 -4.83 -4.07
N GLU A 44 -10.32 -4.31 -4.00
CA GLU A 44 -9.98 -3.03 -4.60
C GLU A 44 -9.46 -3.20 -6.02
N ASP A 45 -9.62 -2.14 -6.83
CA ASP A 45 -9.07 -2.10 -8.17
C ASP A 45 -7.54 -1.95 -8.08
N PRO A 46 -6.76 -2.89 -8.69
CA PRO A 46 -5.30 -2.81 -8.62
C PRO A 46 -4.72 -1.49 -9.15
N GLU A 47 -5.28 -0.93 -10.20
CA GLU A 47 -4.77 0.33 -10.76
C GLU A 47 -5.01 1.49 -9.80
N GLU A 48 -6.18 1.53 -9.17
CA GLU A 48 -6.49 2.55 -8.18
C GLU A 48 -5.60 2.40 -6.95
N LEU A 49 -5.34 1.16 -6.52
CA LEU A 49 -4.45 0.90 -5.41
C LEU A 49 -3.04 1.41 -5.70
N LYS A 50 -2.53 1.18 -6.90
CA LYS A 50 -1.20 1.66 -7.26
C LYS A 50 -1.11 3.18 -7.16
N PHE A 51 -2.14 3.88 -7.60
CA PHE A 51 -2.18 5.34 -7.50
C PHE A 51 -2.18 5.80 -6.04
N ILE A 52 -3.04 5.18 -5.21
CA ILE A 52 -3.12 5.52 -3.79
C ILE A 52 -1.79 5.25 -3.09
N VAL A 53 -1.17 4.11 -3.36
CA VAL A 53 0.10 3.75 -2.76
C VAL A 53 1.18 4.75 -3.15
N LYS A 54 1.24 5.13 -4.42
CA LYS A 54 2.23 6.08 -4.88
C LYS A 54 2.09 7.42 -4.16
N VAL A 55 0.88 7.97 -4.12
CA VAL A 55 0.65 9.31 -3.60
C VAL A 55 0.72 9.36 -2.08
N TYR A 56 0.19 8.35 -1.41
CA TYR A 56 0.00 8.43 0.04
C TYR A 56 1.03 7.63 0.83
N LEU A 57 1.70 6.67 0.23
CA LEU A 57 2.72 5.88 0.92
C LEU A 57 4.12 6.25 0.44
N ILE A 58 4.38 6.17 -0.85
CA ILE A 58 5.72 6.44 -1.38
C ILE A 58 6.10 7.89 -1.21
N GLU A 59 5.23 8.81 -1.57
CA GLU A 59 5.52 10.25 -1.48
C GLU A 59 5.48 10.76 -0.04
N ASN A 60 4.96 9.99 0.90
CA ASN A 60 4.97 10.31 2.32
C ASN A 60 6.09 9.59 3.07
N ASP A 61 7.07 9.09 2.37
CA ASP A 61 8.25 8.45 2.96
C ASP A 61 7.90 7.20 3.78
N TYR A 62 6.98 6.38 3.27
CA TYR A 62 6.66 5.06 3.80
C TYR A 62 6.25 5.09 5.28
N PRO A 63 5.11 5.70 5.61
CA PRO A 63 4.65 5.72 7.01
C PRO A 63 4.37 4.31 7.53
N ASP A 64 4.47 4.13 8.84
CA ASP A 64 4.18 2.84 9.46
C ASP A 64 2.72 2.46 9.32
N GLN A 65 1.84 3.46 9.36
CA GLN A 65 0.40 3.27 9.20
C GLN A 65 -0.16 4.45 8.42
N TYR A 66 -1.16 4.18 7.61
CA TYR A 66 -1.87 5.22 6.91
C TYR A 66 -3.31 4.79 6.66
N THR A 67 -4.25 5.69 6.88
CA THR A 67 -5.66 5.44 6.56
C THR A 67 -6.06 6.33 5.40
N TYR A 68 -6.41 5.71 4.28
CA TYR A 68 -6.95 6.42 3.13
C TYR A 68 -8.48 6.41 3.24
N ALA A 69 -9.08 7.59 3.22
CA ALA A 69 -10.53 7.71 3.28
C ALA A 69 -11.01 8.61 2.17
N GLU A 70 -12.04 8.17 1.47
CA GLU A 70 -12.68 8.91 0.40
C GLU A 70 -14.17 9.00 0.73
N GLY A 71 -14.63 10.22 0.88
CA GLY A 71 -16.01 10.49 1.28
C GLY A 71 -16.97 10.52 0.11
#